data_232d815e171a668f621212535d05ddc5
#
_entry.id   232d815e171a668f621212535d05ddc5
#
_cell.length_a   1.000
_cell.length_b   1.000
_cell.length_c   1.000
_cell.angle_alpha   90.00
_cell.angle_beta   90.00
_cell.angle_gamma   90.00
#
_symmetry.space_group_name_H-M   'P 1'
#
loop_
_entity.id
_entity.type
_entity.pdbx_description
1 polymer ?
#
loop_
_entity_poly.entity_id
_entity_poly.type
_entity_poly.pdbx_seq_one_letter_code
_entity_poly.pdbx_strand_id
1 'polypeptide(L)'
;GLKSETIKRIMSMERKPIIGVMGGGEVSSDTLNQSYLLGSLIAEQGWVLLNGGRNSGVMDASARGARDHDGLTIGILPDNDRSRVSDHIQIPIVTGMGSARNAINVLSSDVVVACPGGPGTLSEIALALKAVKPVILFHFDADALPNRFEETGLVHRAETAGQVIEIIKTIMTKSVFCR
;
A
#
# COMPACT_ATOMS: atom_id res chain seq x y z
N GLY A 1 -23.93 -26.88 -19.57
CA GLY A 1 -23.65 -26.56 -18.16
C GLY A 1 -22.23 -26.06 -17.91
N LEU A 2 -21.17 -26.80 -18.27
CA LEU A 2 -19.77 -26.48 -17.95
C LEU A 2 -19.26 -25.14 -18.53
N LYS A 3 -19.66 -24.75 -19.74
CA LYS A 3 -19.24 -23.46 -20.34
C LYS A 3 -19.85 -22.26 -19.63
N SER A 4 -21.08 -22.37 -19.14
CA SER A 4 -21.76 -21.29 -18.41
C SER A 4 -21.16 -21.04 -17.03
N GLU A 5 -20.77 -22.10 -16.31
CA GLU A 5 -20.11 -21.98 -15.00
C GLU A 5 -18.68 -21.45 -15.12
N THR A 6 -17.94 -21.90 -16.13
CA THR A 6 -16.59 -21.40 -16.40
C THR A 6 -16.63 -19.91 -16.78
N ILE A 7 -17.58 -19.49 -17.62
CA ILE A 7 -17.77 -18.08 -17.99
C ILE A 7 -18.21 -17.26 -16.76
N LYS A 8 -19.14 -17.74 -15.93
CA LYS A 8 -19.51 -17.09 -14.68
C LYS A 8 -18.32 -16.96 -13.72
N ARG A 9 -17.48 -17.99 -13.61
CA ARG A 9 -16.28 -17.96 -12.77
C ARG A 9 -15.21 -16.98 -13.29
N ILE A 10 -15.06 -16.85 -14.63
CA ILE A 10 -14.18 -15.86 -15.26
C ILE A 10 -14.73 -14.44 -15.08
N MET A 11 -16.05 -14.25 -15.21
CA MET A 11 -16.72 -12.97 -15.01
C MET A 11 -16.86 -12.57 -13.53
N SER A 12 -16.74 -13.50 -12.58
CA SER A 12 -16.74 -13.26 -11.14
C SER A 12 -15.33 -13.15 -10.53
N MET A 13 -14.28 -12.97 -11.33
CA MET A 13 -12.99 -12.60 -10.79
C MET A 13 -13.07 -11.16 -10.27
N GLU A 14 -13.54 -11.03 -9.03
CA GLU A 14 -13.50 -9.77 -8.32
C GLU A 14 -12.04 -9.30 -8.27
N ARG A 15 -11.84 -8.05 -8.66
CA ARG A 15 -10.54 -7.40 -8.58
C ARG A 15 -10.10 -7.37 -7.13
N LYS A 16 -8.93 -7.93 -6.84
CA LYS A 16 -8.36 -7.85 -5.48
C LYS A 16 -8.04 -6.41 -5.12
N PRO A 17 -8.40 -5.97 -3.91
CA PRO A 17 -7.94 -4.68 -3.41
C PRO A 17 -6.42 -4.58 -3.39
N ILE A 18 -5.90 -3.42 -3.77
CA ILE A 18 -4.47 -3.10 -3.76
C ILE A 18 -4.21 -2.09 -2.64
N ILE A 19 -3.44 -2.51 -1.66
CA ILE A 19 -3.06 -1.66 -0.53
C ILE A 19 -1.63 -1.16 -0.76
N GLY A 20 -1.49 0.15 -0.92
CA GLY A 20 -0.20 0.80 -1.04
C GLY A 20 0.42 1.04 0.33
N VAL A 21 1.59 0.49 0.59
CA VAL A 21 2.35 0.72 1.82
C VAL A 21 3.57 1.58 1.50
N MET A 22 3.53 2.83 1.95
CA MET A 22 4.55 3.84 1.69
C MET A 22 5.33 4.15 2.96
N GLY A 23 6.64 4.32 2.85
CA GLY A 23 7.49 4.60 4.00
C GLY A 23 8.96 4.71 3.63
N GLY A 24 9.79 5.05 4.62
CA GLY A 24 11.21 5.29 4.43
C GLY A 24 12.04 4.03 4.16
N GLY A 25 13.15 4.23 3.43
CA GLY A 25 14.18 3.20 3.23
C GLY A 25 15.08 3.01 4.44
N GLU A 26 15.22 4.03 5.28
CA GLU A 26 15.96 4.01 6.54
C GLU A 26 15.01 4.35 7.68
N VAL A 27 14.71 3.38 8.53
CA VAL A 27 13.74 3.51 9.61
C VAL A 27 14.19 2.70 10.84
N SER A 28 13.55 2.93 11.98
CA SER A 28 13.83 2.20 13.22
C SER A 28 13.47 0.71 13.12
N SER A 29 14.05 -0.11 13.98
CA SER A 29 13.72 -1.54 14.11
C SER A 29 12.25 -1.75 14.47
N ASP A 30 11.67 -0.89 15.28
CA ASP A 30 10.24 -0.94 15.59
C ASP A 30 9.38 -0.70 14.34
N THR A 31 9.71 0.32 13.54
CA THR A 31 9.03 0.56 12.26
C THR A 31 9.15 -0.64 11.31
N LEU A 32 10.30 -1.30 11.25
CA LEU A 32 10.46 -2.52 10.45
C LEU A 32 9.53 -3.63 10.92
N ASN A 33 9.44 -3.87 12.24
CA ASN A 33 8.56 -4.88 12.82
C ASN A 33 7.08 -4.57 12.55
N GLN A 34 6.67 -3.31 12.71
CA GLN A 34 5.30 -2.88 12.42
C GLN A 34 4.96 -2.98 10.93
N SER A 35 5.91 -2.67 10.05
CA SER A 35 5.74 -2.82 8.60
C SER A 35 5.61 -4.27 8.17
N TYR A 36 6.40 -5.16 8.76
CA TYR A 36 6.29 -6.61 8.55
C TYR A 36 4.91 -7.12 8.98
N LEU A 37 4.45 -6.77 10.18
CA LEU A 37 3.14 -7.17 10.69
C LEU A 37 2.01 -6.63 9.80
N LEU A 38 2.12 -5.38 9.34
CA LEU A 38 1.15 -4.80 8.41
C LEU A 38 1.08 -5.60 7.10
N GLY A 39 2.22 -5.93 6.51
CA GLY A 39 2.29 -6.76 5.31
C GLY A 39 1.64 -8.13 5.49
N SER A 40 1.91 -8.79 6.63
CA SER A 40 1.31 -10.08 7.01
C SER A 40 -0.21 -9.99 7.03
N LEU A 41 -0.74 -9.00 7.74
CA LEU A 41 -2.19 -8.81 7.88
C LEU A 41 -2.88 -8.44 6.56
N ILE A 42 -2.23 -7.68 5.67
CA ILE A 42 -2.73 -7.39 4.33
C ILE A 42 -2.87 -8.70 3.53
N ALA A 43 -1.87 -9.56 3.58
CA ALA A 43 -1.87 -10.86 2.90
C ALA A 43 -2.97 -11.79 3.44
N GLU A 44 -3.15 -11.85 4.75
CA GLU A 44 -4.20 -12.65 5.41
C GLU A 44 -5.62 -12.25 4.99
N GLN A 45 -5.83 -10.99 4.58
CA GLN A 45 -7.11 -10.56 3.99
C GLN A 45 -7.27 -10.97 2.52
N GLY A 46 -6.25 -11.57 1.90
CA GLY A 46 -6.24 -11.87 0.46
C GLY A 46 -6.05 -10.63 -0.42
N TRP A 47 -5.64 -9.49 0.15
CA TRP A 47 -5.36 -8.26 -0.58
C TRP A 47 -3.95 -8.26 -1.17
N VAL A 48 -3.74 -7.41 -2.16
CA VAL A 48 -2.43 -7.23 -2.81
C VAL A 48 -1.66 -6.11 -2.09
N LEU A 49 -0.39 -6.37 -1.76
CA LEU A 49 0.50 -5.34 -1.26
C LEU A 49 1.24 -4.68 -2.43
N LEU A 50 1.22 -3.36 -2.48
CA LEU A 50 1.99 -2.55 -3.43
C LEU A 50 2.89 -1.59 -2.67
N ASN A 51 4.16 -1.48 -3.08
CA ASN A 51 5.08 -0.48 -2.53
C ASN A 51 6.15 -0.06 -3.57
N GLY A 52 7.14 0.69 -3.12
CA GLY A 52 8.23 1.18 -3.97
C GLY A 52 9.23 0.14 -4.44
N GLY A 53 9.12 -1.09 -4.01
CA GLY A 53 9.84 -2.25 -4.54
C GLY A 53 11.29 -2.43 -4.09
N ARG A 54 11.91 -1.49 -3.40
CA ARG A 54 13.32 -1.58 -3.01
C ARG A 54 13.57 -2.50 -1.82
N ASN A 55 14.79 -3.05 -1.74
CA ASN A 55 15.28 -3.95 -0.70
C ASN A 55 15.69 -3.22 0.60
N SER A 56 14.92 -2.25 1.03
CA SER A 56 15.23 -1.46 2.21
C SER A 56 13.98 -0.96 2.95
N GLY A 57 14.11 -0.79 4.26
CA GLY A 57 13.15 -0.13 5.12
C GLY A 57 11.74 -0.72 5.09
N VAL A 58 10.77 0.15 5.06
CA VAL A 58 9.34 -0.20 5.04
C VAL A 58 9.00 -1.06 3.81
N MET A 59 9.61 -0.80 2.66
CA MET A 59 9.36 -1.54 1.42
C MET A 59 9.72 -3.02 1.57
N ASP A 60 10.95 -3.31 2.02
CA ASP A 60 11.41 -4.68 2.19
C ASP A 60 10.66 -5.40 3.31
N ALA A 61 10.49 -4.76 4.47
CA ALA A 61 9.82 -5.36 5.62
C ALA A 61 8.35 -5.70 5.34
N SER A 62 7.59 -4.79 4.74
CA SER A 62 6.18 -5.04 4.40
C SER A 62 6.02 -6.12 3.32
N ALA A 63 6.89 -6.12 2.31
CA ALA A 63 6.89 -7.15 1.28
C ALA A 63 7.21 -8.53 1.88
N ARG A 64 8.20 -8.62 2.78
CA ARG A 64 8.53 -9.86 3.49
C ARG A 64 7.35 -10.38 4.30
N GLY A 65 6.70 -9.53 5.10
CA GLY A 65 5.52 -9.91 5.87
C GLY A 65 4.41 -10.47 4.99
N ALA A 66 4.13 -9.82 3.86
CA ALA A 66 3.12 -10.32 2.92
C ALA A 66 3.53 -11.65 2.29
N ARG A 67 4.78 -11.83 1.90
CA ARG A 67 5.28 -13.08 1.30
C ARG A 67 5.26 -14.26 2.25
N ASP A 68 5.63 -14.04 3.51
CA ASP A 68 5.62 -15.08 4.55
C ASP A 68 4.19 -15.58 4.86
N HIS A 69 3.16 -14.83 4.41
CA HIS A 69 1.74 -15.16 4.54
C HIS A 69 1.04 -15.37 3.18
N ASP A 70 1.78 -15.86 2.18
CA ASP A 70 1.29 -16.21 0.83
C ASP A 70 0.63 -15.04 0.07
N GLY A 71 0.96 -13.79 0.42
CA GLY A 71 0.44 -12.59 -0.22
C GLY A 71 1.09 -12.28 -1.55
N LEU A 72 0.34 -11.64 -2.45
CA LEU A 72 0.86 -11.10 -3.70
C LEU A 72 1.47 -9.72 -3.48
N THR A 73 2.71 -9.53 -3.97
CA THR A 73 3.48 -8.30 -3.80
C THR A 73 3.86 -7.67 -5.13
N ILE A 74 3.57 -6.38 -5.27
CA ILE A 74 3.93 -5.56 -6.44
C ILE A 74 4.89 -4.46 -5.99
N GLY A 75 6.00 -4.32 -6.68
CA GLY A 75 6.97 -3.25 -6.44
C GLY A 75 7.14 -2.35 -7.66
N ILE A 76 6.87 -1.05 -7.49
CA ILE A 76 7.05 -0.05 -8.55
C ILE A 76 8.42 0.59 -8.35
N LEU A 77 9.41 0.13 -9.11
CA LEU A 77 10.79 0.55 -8.99
C LEU A 77 11.05 1.90 -9.68
N PRO A 78 11.79 2.81 -9.02
CA PRO A 78 12.21 4.07 -9.64
C PRO A 78 13.38 3.89 -10.62
N ASP A 79 14.10 2.80 -10.48
CA ASP A 79 15.34 2.48 -11.18
C ASP A 79 15.08 1.99 -12.62
N ASN A 80 16.15 1.93 -13.43
CA ASN A 80 16.12 1.39 -14.80
C ASN A 80 16.26 -0.14 -14.84
N ASP A 81 16.51 -0.76 -13.70
CA ASP A 81 16.75 -2.19 -13.58
C ASP A 81 16.20 -2.75 -12.26
N ARG A 82 16.50 -4.01 -11.98
CA ARG A 82 16.08 -4.75 -10.79
C ARG A 82 17.18 -4.92 -9.73
N SER A 83 18.30 -4.22 -9.85
CA SER A 83 19.46 -4.44 -8.96
C SER A 83 19.18 -4.16 -7.49
N ARG A 84 18.21 -3.30 -7.18
CA ARG A 84 17.79 -2.94 -5.82
C ARG A 84 16.38 -3.41 -5.46
N VAL A 85 15.83 -4.36 -6.21
CA VAL A 85 14.52 -4.94 -5.89
C VAL A 85 14.60 -5.80 -4.62
N SER A 86 13.58 -5.74 -3.79
CA SER A 86 13.43 -6.67 -2.66
C SER A 86 13.17 -8.09 -3.17
N ASP A 87 13.83 -9.09 -2.56
CA ASP A 87 13.61 -10.52 -2.86
C ASP A 87 12.17 -10.97 -2.56
N HIS A 88 11.43 -10.17 -1.82
CA HIS A 88 10.04 -10.42 -1.43
C HIS A 88 9.01 -9.81 -2.40
N ILE A 89 9.45 -9.12 -3.46
CA ILE A 89 8.59 -8.60 -4.52
C ILE A 89 8.43 -9.64 -5.63
N GLN A 90 7.19 -10.09 -5.84
CA GLN A 90 6.88 -11.06 -6.91
C GLN A 90 6.73 -10.41 -8.28
N ILE A 91 6.15 -9.21 -8.33
CA ILE A 91 5.91 -8.47 -9.57
C ILE A 91 6.66 -7.15 -9.50
N PRO A 92 7.93 -7.11 -9.95
CA PRO A 92 8.69 -5.88 -10.05
C PRO A 92 8.34 -5.16 -11.36
N ILE A 93 7.93 -3.89 -11.26
CA ILE A 93 7.67 -3.01 -12.39
C ILE A 93 8.80 -1.98 -12.46
N VAL A 94 9.63 -2.08 -13.47
CA VAL A 94 10.77 -1.18 -13.71
C VAL A 94 10.27 0.03 -14.48
N THR A 95 10.37 1.24 -13.89
CA THR A 95 9.83 2.45 -14.51
C THR A 95 10.91 3.38 -15.07
N GLY A 96 12.11 3.39 -14.49
CA GLY A 96 13.15 4.38 -14.83
C GLY A 96 12.75 5.83 -14.55
N MET A 97 11.68 6.06 -13.77
CA MET A 97 11.08 7.38 -13.58
C MET A 97 11.60 8.12 -12.34
N GLY A 98 12.51 7.52 -11.57
CA GLY A 98 12.94 8.11 -10.30
C GLY A 98 11.75 8.39 -9.38
N SER A 99 11.73 9.54 -8.73
CA SER A 99 10.66 9.93 -7.79
C SER A 99 9.29 10.11 -8.45
N ALA A 100 9.21 10.31 -9.76
CA ALA A 100 7.93 10.44 -10.47
C ALA A 100 7.08 9.17 -10.40
N ARG A 101 7.69 7.99 -10.14
CA ARG A 101 6.95 6.74 -9.95
C ARG A 101 6.06 6.74 -8.70
N ASN A 102 6.24 7.69 -7.77
CA ASN A 102 5.37 7.84 -6.60
C ASN A 102 3.91 8.07 -7.01
N ALA A 103 3.67 8.74 -8.14
CA ALA A 103 2.33 8.89 -8.70
C ALA A 103 1.73 7.52 -9.11
N ILE A 104 2.53 6.62 -9.67
CA ILE A 104 2.08 5.29 -10.05
C ILE A 104 1.73 4.47 -8.81
N ASN A 105 2.56 4.54 -7.75
CA ASN A 105 2.27 3.88 -6.46
C ASN A 105 0.88 4.27 -5.95
N VAL A 106 0.63 5.57 -5.90
CA VAL A 106 -0.61 6.12 -5.35
C VAL A 106 -1.83 5.82 -6.23
N LEU A 107 -1.73 6.07 -7.53
CA LEU A 107 -2.84 5.88 -8.47
C LEU A 107 -3.24 4.42 -8.60
N SER A 108 -2.29 3.49 -8.44
CA SER A 108 -2.52 2.05 -8.49
C SER A 108 -3.09 1.47 -7.19
N SER A 109 -3.04 2.20 -6.09
CA SER A 109 -3.54 1.77 -4.78
C SER A 109 -5.00 2.14 -4.60
N ASP A 110 -5.77 1.28 -3.95
CA ASP A 110 -7.15 1.58 -3.51
C ASP A 110 -7.14 2.37 -2.20
N VAL A 111 -6.22 2.03 -1.31
CA VAL A 111 -5.94 2.74 -0.04
C VAL A 111 -4.43 2.88 0.10
N VAL A 112 -3.98 4.04 0.57
CA VAL A 112 -2.56 4.30 0.87
C VAL A 112 -2.34 4.28 2.37
N VAL A 113 -1.40 3.47 2.83
CA VAL A 113 -0.94 3.44 4.23
C VAL A 113 0.44 4.10 4.28
N ALA A 114 0.56 5.17 5.02
CA ALA A 114 1.80 5.91 5.20
C ALA A 114 2.45 5.54 6.53
N CYS A 115 3.56 4.82 6.45
CA CYS A 115 4.45 4.52 7.57
C CYS A 115 5.50 5.64 7.75
N PRO A 116 6.28 5.62 8.86
CA PRO A 116 7.37 6.58 9.05
C PRO A 116 8.28 6.68 7.83
N GLY A 117 8.58 7.91 7.41
CA GLY A 117 9.40 8.18 6.23
C GLY A 117 9.66 9.67 6.05
N GLY A 118 10.41 9.99 5.02
CA GLY A 118 10.83 11.35 4.70
C GLY A 118 9.98 12.01 3.59
N PRO A 119 10.60 12.96 2.83
CA PRO A 119 9.92 13.72 1.79
C PRO A 119 9.24 12.87 0.71
N GLY A 120 9.80 11.70 0.39
CA GLY A 120 9.19 10.76 -0.55
C GLY A 120 7.82 10.30 -0.08
N THR A 121 7.72 9.84 1.17
CA THR A 121 6.45 9.41 1.78
C THR A 121 5.46 10.58 1.88
N LEU A 122 5.93 11.77 2.26
CA LEU A 122 5.10 12.97 2.29
C LEU A 122 4.54 13.30 0.90
N SER A 123 5.35 13.15 -0.16
CA SER A 123 4.89 13.36 -1.53
C SER A 123 3.79 12.39 -1.94
N GLU A 124 3.88 11.12 -1.52
CA GLU A 124 2.86 10.10 -1.78
C GLU A 124 1.56 10.41 -1.04
N ILE A 125 1.63 10.88 0.21
CA ILE A 125 0.45 11.36 0.94
C ILE A 125 -0.24 12.51 0.18
N ALA A 126 0.53 13.52 -0.24
CA ALA A 126 0.00 14.66 -0.97
C ALA A 126 -0.63 14.25 -2.31
N LEU A 127 0.01 13.33 -3.05
CA LEU A 127 -0.53 12.79 -4.30
C LEU A 127 -1.82 12.00 -4.07
N ALA A 128 -1.89 11.21 -3.00
CA ALA A 128 -3.09 10.46 -2.64
C ALA A 128 -4.27 11.40 -2.35
N LEU A 129 -4.06 12.42 -1.55
CA LEU A 129 -5.08 13.42 -1.24
C LEU A 129 -5.54 14.18 -2.50
N LYS A 130 -4.61 14.56 -3.39
CA LYS A 130 -4.92 15.18 -4.68
C LYS A 130 -5.75 14.24 -5.57
N ALA A 131 -5.49 12.94 -5.52
CA ALA A 131 -6.23 11.91 -6.28
C ALA A 131 -7.51 11.46 -5.58
N VAL A 132 -7.91 12.10 -4.48
CA VAL A 132 -9.09 11.77 -3.66
C VAL A 132 -9.05 10.30 -3.19
N LYS A 133 -7.86 9.82 -2.83
CA LYS A 133 -7.67 8.47 -2.29
C LYS A 133 -7.56 8.49 -0.77
N PRO A 134 -8.13 7.49 -0.08
CA PRO A 134 -7.98 7.36 1.37
C PRO A 134 -6.51 7.16 1.75
N VAL A 135 -6.09 7.84 2.81
CA VAL A 135 -4.76 7.72 3.41
C VAL A 135 -4.91 7.35 4.88
N ILE A 136 -4.19 6.32 5.29
CA ILE A 136 -4.08 5.93 6.70
C ILE A 136 -2.67 6.28 7.17
N LEU A 137 -2.56 7.18 8.13
CA LEU A 137 -1.30 7.52 8.80
C LEU A 137 -1.04 6.46 9.87
N PHE A 138 -0.06 5.62 9.63
CA PHE A 138 0.37 4.55 10.54
C PHE A 138 1.74 4.90 11.10
N HIS A 139 1.77 5.52 12.28
CA HIS A 139 2.96 6.09 12.93
C HIS A 139 3.70 7.15 12.09
N PHE A 140 3.08 7.66 11.03
CA PHE A 140 3.63 8.81 10.30
C PHE A 140 3.41 10.08 11.11
N ASP A 141 4.46 10.90 11.24
CA ASP A 141 4.37 12.19 11.92
C ASP A 141 3.49 13.14 11.10
N ALA A 142 2.31 13.42 11.63
CA ALA A 142 1.28 14.17 10.95
C ALA A 142 1.36 15.68 11.16
N ASP A 143 2.29 16.19 11.97
CA ASP A 143 2.46 17.63 12.18
C ASP A 143 2.81 18.36 10.87
N ALA A 144 3.30 17.62 9.87
CA ALA A 144 3.53 18.11 8.52
C ALA A 144 2.24 18.31 7.67
N LEU A 145 1.09 17.81 8.12
CA LEU A 145 -0.17 17.90 7.37
C LEU A 145 -1.09 18.97 7.97
N PRO A 146 -1.55 19.96 7.18
CA PRO A 146 -2.56 20.90 7.64
C PRO A 146 -3.85 20.20 8.11
N ASN A 147 -4.40 20.60 9.26
CA ASN A 147 -5.62 20.04 9.86
C ASN A 147 -6.82 19.98 8.89
N ARG A 148 -6.90 20.90 7.93
CA ARG A 148 -7.94 20.94 6.88
C ARG A 148 -8.05 19.64 6.07
N PHE A 149 -6.98 18.83 5.99
CA PHE A 149 -7.04 17.56 5.25
C PHE A 149 -7.74 16.47 6.03
N GLU A 150 -7.78 16.55 7.36
CA GLU A 150 -8.57 15.62 8.20
C GLU A 150 -10.08 15.85 8.01
N GLU A 151 -10.49 17.08 7.77
CA GLU A 151 -11.89 17.45 7.52
C GLU A 151 -12.43 16.85 6.20
N THR A 152 -11.55 16.43 5.29
CA THR A 152 -11.97 15.80 4.03
C THR A 152 -12.57 14.41 4.20
N GLY A 153 -12.35 13.76 5.35
CA GLY A 153 -12.68 12.36 5.59
C GLY A 153 -11.79 11.34 4.85
N LEU A 154 -10.73 11.82 4.17
CA LEU A 154 -9.77 10.97 3.45
C LEU A 154 -8.60 10.55 4.33
N VAL A 155 -8.28 11.30 5.39
CA VAL A 155 -7.16 11.01 6.29
C VAL A 155 -7.67 10.27 7.52
N HIS A 156 -7.07 9.13 7.79
CA HIS A 156 -7.32 8.30 8.97
C HIS A 156 -6.02 8.11 9.74
N ARG A 157 -6.12 7.78 11.02
CA ARG A 157 -4.96 7.49 11.89
C ARG A 157 -5.09 6.10 12.47
N ALA A 158 -3.99 5.39 12.59
CA ALA A 158 -3.93 4.07 13.21
C ALA A 158 -2.65 3.93 14.05
N GLU A 159 -2.80 3.33 15.22
CA GLU A 159 -1.72 3.05 16.17
C GLU A 159 -1.24 1.59 16.09
N THR A 160 -2.04 0.70 15.51
CA THR A 160 -1.68 -0.70 15.33
C THR A 160 -1.99 -1.17 13.91
N ALA A 161 -1.24 -2.18 13.45
CA ALA A 161 -1.51 -2.79 12.14
C ALA A 161 -2.94 -3.37 12.04
N GLY A 162 -3.47 -3.91 13.13
CA GLY A 162 -4.86 -4.37 13.20
C GLY A 162 -5.87 -3.25 12.97
N GLN A 163 -5.64 -2.07 13.56
CA GLN A 163 -6.49 -0.88 13.32
C GLN A 163 -6.45 -0.46 11.85
N VAL A 164 -5.28 -0.52 11.20
CA VAL A 164 -5.16 -0.25 9.75
C VAL A 164 -6.11 -1.14 8.96
N ILE A 165 -6.11 -2.45 9.25
CA ILE A 165 -6.99 -3.41 8.57
C ILE A 165 -8.47 -3.08 8.76
N GLU A 166 -8.88 -2.77 9.98
CA GLU A 166 -10.29 -2.43 10.28
C GLU A 166 -10.73 -1.13 9.59
N ILE A 167 -9.84 -0.13 9.51
CA ILE A 167 -10.11 1.11 8.77
C ILE A 167 -10.27 0.79 7.27
N ILE A 168 -9.38 -0.02 6.69
CA ILE A 168 -9.47 -0.42 5.28
C ILE A 168 -10.80 -1.12 4.99
N LYS A 169 -11.22 -2.07 5.83
CA LYS A 169 -12.52 -2.76 5.70
C LYS A 169 -13.69 -1.78 5.70
N THR A 170 -13.65 -0.81 6.60
CA THR A 170 -14.68 0.24 6.72
C THR A 170 -14.74 1.10 5.45
N ILE A 171 -13.58 1.52 4.92
CA ILE A 171 -13.49 2.30 3.68
C ILE A 171 -14.08 1.52 2.50
N MET A 172 -13.72 0.25 2.35
CA MET A 172 -14.19 -0.60 1.25
C MET A 172 -15.69 -0.84 1.31
N THR A 173 -16.24 -1.07 2.49
CA THR A 173 -17.69 -1.27 2.68
C THR A 173 -18.47 -0.02 2.24
N LYS A 174 -18.00 1.18 2.60
CA LYS A 174 -18.63 2.45 2.19
C LYS A 174 -18.57 2.66 0.68
N SER A 175 -17.48 2.27 0.03
CA SER A 175 -17.30 2.42 -1.43
C SER A 175 -18.25 1.55 -2.24
N VAL A 176 -18.71 0.42 -1.73
CA VAL A 176 -19.67 -0.48 -2.38
C VAL A 176 -21.09 0.13 -2.37
N PHE A 177 -21.43 0.94 -1.36
CA PHE A 177 -22.74 1.58 -1.28
C PHE A 177 -22.86 2.90 -2.07
N CYS A 178 -21.73 3.41 -2.62
CA CYS A 178 -21.69 4.66 -3.40
C CYS A 178 -21.55 4.45 -4.93
N ARG A 179 -21.73 3.22 -5.42
CA ARG A 179 -21.68 2.91 -6.87
C ARG A 179 -23.08 2.60 -7.41
#